data_fd51f94a89fc58d2c07cdf62254ea1de
#
_entry.id   fd51f94a89fc58d2c07cdf62254ea1de
#
_cell.length_a   1.000
_cell.length_b   1.000
_cell.length_c   1.000
_cell.angle_alpha   90.00
_cell.angle_beta   90.00
_cell.angle_gamma   90.00
#
_symmetry.space_group_name_H-M   'P 1'
#
loop_
_entity.id
_entity.type
_entity.pdbx_description
1 polymer ?
#
loop_
_entity_poly.entity_id
_entity_poly.type
_entity_poly.pdbx_seq_one_letter_code
_entity_poly.pdbx_strand_id
1 'polypeptide(L)'
;MCGYSVHSNSAAAASGFISLAHGHRAGVCGTAVMAESGTVKSFRDISSVNLRIAHEIPGATDEIYPSVFSHGIVSAIIAGPPLSGKTTLLRDLARRLSGVSGGRYYRVAIVDERGEIAASSGGCPQCDVGFSDVLTGYPKDVGILTALRTLSPQIIICDEIGNLSETKRILEGMNSGVNFLVSVHVGKDEDLRSRPAAAELLASGVFSKLVMLGEFPGETAGIYDLKEHFYANDRSRPDGVGAAARGRICGAYAEPAREPA
;
A
#
# COMPACT_ATOMS: atom_id res chain seq x y z
N MET A 1 8.33 -25.00 10.48
CA MET A 1 8.43 -23.54 10.35
C MET A 1 9.86 -23.11 9.98
N CYS A 2 10.87 -23.40 10.76
CA CYS A 2 12.23 -22.91 10.53
C CYS A 2 13.12 -23.87 9.71
N GLY A 3 12.59 -24.80 8.92
CA GLY A 3 13.37 -25.78 8.17
C GLY A 3 14.37 -26.55 9.02
N TYR A 4 13.98 -26.89 10.24
CA TYR A 4 14.81 -27.55 11.28
C TYR A 4 15.97 -26.70 11.84
N SER A 5 16.09 -25.39 11.47
CA SER A 5 17.11 -24.51 12.02
C SER A 5 16.51 -23.20 12.55
N VAL A 6 16.45 -23.04 13.84
CA VAL A 6 16.08 -21.79 14.52
C VAL A 6 17.16 -20.73 14.31
N HIS A 7 18.42 -21.15 14.18
CA HIS A 7 19.55 -20.23 14.03
C HIS A 7 19.55 -19.45 12.69
N SER A 8 19.10 -20.07 11.59
CA SER A 8 18.97 -19.39 10.30
C SER A 8 17.86 -18.36 10.28
N ASN A 9 16.95 -18.37 11.25
CA ASN A 9 15.82 -17.44 11.38
C ASN A 9 15.94 -16.58 12.65
N SER A 10 17.11 -16.53 13.30
CA SER A 10 17.29 -15.81 14.57
C SER A 10 16.95 -14.32 14.48
N ALA A 11 17.31 -13.65 13.38
CA ALA A 11 17.00 -12.25 13.15
C ALA A 11 15.48 -12.04 12.96
N ALA A 12 14.81 -12.91 12.21
CA ALA A 12 13.36 -12.86 12.02
C ALA A 12 12.63 -13.21 13.33
N ALA A 13 13.12 -14.20 14.06
CA ALA A 13 12.60 -14.53 15.38
C ALA A 13 12.75 -13.35 16.36
N ALA A 14 13.87 -12.63 16.33
CA ALA A 14 14.09 -11.46 17.16
C ALA A 14 13.08 -10.31 16.86
N SER A 15 12.58 -10.22 15.61
CA SER A 15 11.50 -9.28 15.26
C SER A 15 10.09 -9.74 15.68
N GLY A 16 9.97 -10.91 16.32
CA GLY A 16 8.71 -11.43 16.87
C GLY A 16 7.88 -12.26 15.89
N PHE A 17 8.31 -12.44 14.64
CA PHE A 17 7.60 -13.28 13.68
C PHE A 17 8.56 -13.96 12.70
N ILE A 18 8.09 -15.06 12.12
CA ILE A 18 8.78 -15.82 11.08
C ILE A 18 7.90 -15.79 9.84
N SER A 19 8.47 -15.36 8.71
CA SER A 19 7.81 -15.48 7.41
C SER A 19 7.80 -16.95 6.96
N LEU A 20 6.66 -17.42 6.52
CA LEU A 20 6.44 -18.75 6.00
C LEU A 20 6.19 -18.68 4.50
N ALA A 21 6.21 -19.84 3.83
CA ALA A 21 5.83 -19.93 2.42
C ALA A 21 4.45 -19.32 2.15
N HIS A 22 4.20 -18.87 0.93
CA HIS A 22 2.94 -18.25 0.49
C HIS A 22 2.51 -17.01 1.29
N GLY A 23 3.46 -16.28 1.88
CA GLY A 23 3.17 -15.04 2.60
C GLY A 23 2.57 -15.23 3.99
N HIS A 24 2.44 -16.44 4.46
CA HIS A 24 1.99 -16.71 5.81
C HIS A 24 3.02 -16.19 6.83
N ARG A 25 2.57 -15.83 8.02
CA ARG A 25 3.43 -15.38 9.11
C ARG A 25 3.14 -16.14 10.38
N ALA A 26 4.18 -16.51 11.11
CA ALA A 26 4.09 -17.10 12.43
C ALA A 26 4.65 -16.11 13.46
N GLY A 27 3.77 -15.48 14.25
CA GLY A 27 4.17 -14.72 15.43
C GLY A 27 4.55 -15.68 16.55
N VAL A 28 5.67 -15.44 17.23
CA VAL A 28 6.18 -16.30 18.29
C VAL A 28 6.06 -15.56 19.63
N CYS A 29 5.40 -16.19 20.59
CA CYS A 29 5.30 -15.70 21.96
C CYS A 29 6.17 -16.55 22.89
N GLY A 30 6.94 -15.91 23.74
CA GLY A 30 7.84 -16.58 24.68
C GLY A 30 8.59 -15.56 25.53
N THR A 31 9.60 -16.02 26.27
CA THR A 31 10.45 -15.16 27.09
C THR A 31 11.56 -14.55 26.21
N ALA A 32 11.63 -13.24 26.12
CA ALA A 32 12.67 -12.56 25.37
C ALA A 32 14.06 -12.73 26.03
N VAL A 33 15.07 -12.97 25.23
CA VAL A 33 16.47 -12.91 25.61
C VAL A 33 17.04 -11.62 25.01
N MET A 34 17.47 -10.71 25.90
CA MET A 34 17.99 -9.40 25.48
C MET A 34 19.47 -9.47 25.12
N ALA A 35 19.88 -8.70 24.12
CA ALA A 35 21.28 -8.41 23.85
C ALA A 35 21.79 -7.29 24.78
N GLU A 36 23.09 -7.12 24.89
CA GLU A 36 23.71 -6.02 25.65
C GLU A 36 23.30 -4.63 25.12
N SER A 37 22.96 -4.54 23.84
CA SER A 37 22.42 -3.34 23.20
C SER A 37 20.99 -2.96 23.59
N GLY A 38 20.30 -3.77 24.43
CA GLY A 38 18.90 -3.57 24.79
C GLY A 38 17.88 -4.02 23.74
N THR A 39 18.33 -4.65 22.66
CA THR A 39 17.43 -5.23 21.63
C THR A 39 17.15 -6.71 21.93
N VAL A 40 16.03 -7.24 21.43
CA VAL A 40 15.72 -8.66 21.54
C VAL A 40 16.68 -9.45 20.66
N LYS A 41 17.44 -10.38 21.27
CA LYS A 41 18.37 -11.28 20.58
C LYS A 41 17.69 -12.58 20.13
N SER A 42 16.84 -13.12 20.97
CA SER A 42 16.14 -14.39 20.70
C SER A 42 14.96 -14.58 21.67
N PHE A 43 14.26 -15.69 21.51
CA PHE A 43 13.22 -16.14 22.47
C PHE A 43 13.59 -17.49 23.07
N ARG A 44 13.18 -17.68 24.31
CA ARG A 44 13.18 -18.98 24.98
C ARG A 44 11.78 -19.24 25.55
N ASP A 45 11.55 -20.46 26.01
CA ASP A 45 10.29 -20.86 26.65
C ASP A 45 9.07 -20.44 25.80
N ILE A 46 9.08 -20.86 24.51
CA ILE A 46 8.00 -20.52 23.57
C ILE A 46 6.69 -21.09 24.14
N SER A 47 5.76 -20.21 24.43
CA SER A 47 4.45 -20.53 25.04
C SER A 47 3.34 -20.68 24.00
N SER A 48 3.39 -19.91 22.91
CA SER A 48 2.38 -19.98 21.85
C SER A 48 2.93 -19.50 20.50
N VAL A 49 2.22 -19.86 19.45
CA VAL A 49 2.49 -19.41 18.08
C VAL A 49 1.18 -18.93 17.47
N ASN A 50 1.17 -17.73 16.92
CA ASN A 50 0.05 -17.16 16.19
C ASN A 50 0.30 -17.27 14.70
N LEU A 51 -0.51 -18.03 13.99
CA LEU A 51 -0.41 -18.19 12.55
C LEU A 51 -1.34 -17.21 11.82
N ARG A 52 -0.76 -16.26 11.07
CA ARG A 52 -1.51 -15.43 10.13
C ARG A 52 -1.46 -16.09 8.76
N ILE A 53 -2.60 -16.53 8.30
CA ILE A 53 -2.75 -17.12 6.97
C ILE A 53 -2.99 -15.97 5.98
N ALA A 54 -2.07 -15.79 5.05
CA ALA A 54 -2.27 -14.85 3.94
C ALA A 54 -3.21 -15.49 2.92
N HIS A 55 -4.12 -14.69 2.38
CA HIS A 55 -4.99 -15.08 1.29
C HIS A 55 -4.73 -14.17 0.11
N GLU A 56 -4.63 -14.76 -1.07
CA GLU A 56 -4.69 -14.04 -2.32
C GLU A 56 -6.14 -13.98 -2.80
N ILE A 57 -6.53 -12.83 -3.32
CA ILE A 57 -7.87 -12.61 -3.88
C ILE A 57 -7.66 -12.06 -5.28
N PRO A 58 -7.39 -12.93 -6.28
CA PRO A 58 -7.33 -12.51 -7.68
C PRO A 58 -8.67 -11.91 -8.11
N GLY A 59 -8.62 -10.78 -8.81
CA GLY A 59 -9.83 -10.06 -9.20
C GLY A 59 -10.36 -9.10 -8.14
N ALA A 60 -9.65 -8.92 -7.01
CA ALA A 60 -10.03 -7.95 -5.99
C ALA A 60 -10.21 -6.52 -6.54
N THR A 61 -9.64 -6.22 -7.70
CA THR A 61 -9.72 -4.91 -8.37
C THR A 61 -10.69 -4.88 -9.54
N ASP A 62 -11.48 -5.92 -9.80
CA ASP A 62 -12.34 -6.01 -10.99
C ASP A 62 -13.34 -4.86 -11.08
N GLU A 63 -13.91 -4.44 -9.97
CA GLU A 63 -14.87 -3.32 -9.91
C GLU A 63 -14.18 -1.95 -10.04
N ILE A 64 -13.01 -1.79 -9.43
CA ILE A 64 -12.34 -0.49 -9.38
C ILE A 64 -11.44 -0.22 -10.60
N TYR A 65 -10.89 -1.28 -11.20
CA TYR A 65 -9.92 -1.18 -12.29
C TYR A 65 -10.44 -0.36 -13.49
N PRO A 66 -11.66 -0.60 -14.01
CA PRO A 66 -12.20 0.18 -15.12
C PRO A 66 -12.35 1.66 -14.77
N SER A 67 -12.77 1.98 -13.56
CA SER A 67 -12.98 3.37 -13.12
C SER A 67 -11.69 4.15 -12.91
N VAL A 68 -10.61 3.46 -12.53
CA VAL A 68 -9.31 4.10 -12.24
C VAL A 68 -8.43 4.17 -13.50
N PHE A 69 -8.41 3.10 -14.32
CA PHE A 69 -7.43 2.91 -15.40
C PHE A 69 -8.04 2.87 -16.80
N SER A 70 -9.29 3.28 -17.00
CA SER A 70 -9.96 3.29 -18.31
C SER A 70 -9.19 4.04 -19.41
N HIS A 71 -8.52 5.10 -19.04
CA HIS A 71 -7.78 5.98 -19.97
C HIS A 71 -6.26 5.77 -19.95
N GLY A 72 -5.80 4.72 -19.30
CA GLY A 72 -4.37 4.40 -19.12
C GLY A 72 -3.91 4.45 -17.67
N ILE A 73 -2.59 4.40 -17.47
CA ILE A 73 -2.02 4.45 -16.12
C ILE A 73 -2.14 5.85 -15.52
N VAL A 74 -2.50 5.89 -14.25
CA VAL A 74 -2.58 7.11 -13.44
C VAL A 74 -2.03 6.83 -12.04
N SER A 75 -1.59 7.89 -11.38
CA SER A 75 -1.24 7.81 -9.96
C SER A 75 -2.50 7.84 -9.11
N ALA A 76 -2.60 6.90 -8.17
CA ALA A 76 -3.77 6.76 -7.31
C ALA A 76 -3.38 6.51 -5.85
N ILE A 77 -4.19 7.04 -4.94
CA ILE A 77 -4.11 6.78 -3.50
C ILE A 77 -5.23 5.81 -3.13
N ILE A 78 -4.90 4.73 -2.43
CA ILE A 78 -5.84 3.78 -1.84
C ILE A 78 -5.88 4.06 -0.34
N ALA A 79 -6.99 4.57 0.16
CA ALA A 79 -7.15 4.96 1.55
C ALA A 79 -8.24 4.13 2.23
N GLY A 80 -8.07 3.84 3.51
CA GLY A 80 -9.06 3.11 4.30
C GLY A 80 -8.52 2.63 5.63
N PRO A 81 -9.39 2.10 6.49
CA PRO A 81 -9.02 1.61 7.82
C PRO A 81 -8.07 0.39 7.75
N PRO A 82 -7.45 0.03 8.87
CA PRO A 82 -6.74 -1.25 8.98
C PRO A 82 -7.64 -2.42 8.55
N LEU A 83 -7.06 -3.41 7.87
CA LEU A 83 -7.73 -4.63 7.41
C LEU A 83 -8.81 -4.42 6.32
N SER A 84 -8.99 -3.23 5.77
CA SER A 84 -9.96 -2.96 4.70
C SER A 84 -9.60 -3.56 3.34
N GLY A 85 -8.40 -4.16 3.19
CA GLY A 85 -7.98 -4.82 1.94
C GLY A 85 -7.03 -4.01 1.06
N LYS A 86 -6.46 -2.88 1.53
CA LYS A 86 -5.53 -2.04 0.75
C LYS A 86 -4.40 -2.81 0.12
N THR A 87 -3.68 -3.61 0.91
CA THR A 87 -2.56 -4.44 0.43
C THR A 87 -3.01 -5.49 -0.60
N THR A 88 -4.21 -6.04 -0.42
CA THR A 88 -4.82 -6.99 -1.37
C THR A 88 -5.10 -6.32 -2.71
N LEU A 89 -5.64 -5.10 -2.70
CA LEU A 89 -5.86 -4.33 -3.92
C LEU A 89 -4.55 -3.95 -4.60
N LEU A 90 -3.53 -3.49 -3.86
CA LEU A 90 -2.22 -3.17 -4.42
C LEU A 90 -1.57 -4.39 -5.08
N ARG A 91 -1.70 -5.57 -4.48
CA ARG A 91 -1.21 -6.85 -5.03
C ARG A 91 -1.91 -7.19 -6.34
N ASP A 92 -3.23 -7.16 -6.37
CA ASP A 92 -3.99 -7.46 -7.59
C ASP A 92 -3.77 -6.43 -8.69
N LEU A 93 -3.59 -5.14 -8.34
CA LEU A 93 -3.16 -4.10 -9.28
C LEU A 93 -1.77 -4.38 -9.86
N ALA A 94 -0.82 -4.80 -9.02
CA ALA A 94 0.53 -5.18 -9.48
C ALA A 94 0.44 -6.31 -10.51
N ARG A 95 -0.29 -7.38 -10.19
CA ARG A 95 -0.53 -8.52 -11.07
C ARG A 95 -1.15 -8.11 -12.41
N ARG A 96 -2.19 -7.27 -12.37
CA ARG A 96 -2.93 -6.86 -13.58
C ARG A 96 -2.13 -5.90 -14.46
N LEU A 97 -1.44 -4.94 -13.86
CA LEU A 97 -0.70 -3.90 -14.60
C LEU A 97 0.60 -4.44 -15.19
N SER A 98 1.26 -5.38 -14.52
CA SER A 98 2.47 -6.03 -15.03
C SER A 98 2.20 -7.27 -15.89
N GLY A 99 0.97 -7.81 -15.82
CA GLY A 99 0.56 -8.94 -16.64
C GLY A 99 0.17 -8.53 -18.07
N VAL A 100 0.23 -9.50 -19.00
CA VAL A 100 -0.24 -9.30 -20.37
C VAL A 100 -1.78 -9.45 -20.39
N SER A 101 -2.48 -8.47 -19.85
CA SER A 101 -3.93 -8.41 -19.89
C SER A 101 -4.37 -7.30 -20.81
N GLY A 102 -5.23 -7.62 -21.80
CA GLY A 102 -5.74 -6.63 -22.75
C GLY A 102 -4.71 -6.03 -23.69
N GLY A 103 -3.57 -6.69 -23.92
CA GLY A 103 -2.53 -6.28 -24.86
C GLY A 103 -1.66 -5.10 -24.38
N ARG A 104 -1.78 -4.71 -23.11
CA ARG A 104 -0.92 -3.70 -22.48
C ARG A 104 -0.12 -4.33 -21.35
N TYR A 105 1.14 -3.97 -21.29
CA TYR A 105 2.10 -4.37 -20.27
C TYR A 105 2.82 -3.13 -19.75
N TYR A 106 2.92 -3.01 -18.44
CA TYR A 106 3.65 -1.92 -17.79
C TYR A 106 4.80 -2.48 -16.94
N ARG A 107 5.92 -1.77 -16.93
CA ARG A 107 7.01 -2.07 -16.00
C ARG A 107 6.62 -1.58 -14.63
N VAL A 108 6.30 -2.52 -13.76
CA VAL A 108 5.87 -2.27 -12.38
C VAL A 108 7.00 -2.61 -11.42
N ALA A 109 7.35 -1.69 -10.54
CA ALA A 109 8.23 -1.96 -9.41
C ALA A 109 7.42 -1.90 -8.11
N ILE A 110 7.63 -2.86 -7.22
CA ILE A 110 7.01 -2.91 -5.90
C ILE A 110 8.09 -2.62 -4.86
N VAL A 111 7.87 -1.62 -4.02
CA VAL A 111 8.71 -1.34 -2.85
C VAL A 111 7.99 -1.89 -1.63
N ASP A 112 8.37 -3.09 -1.23
CA ASP A 112 7.70 -3.91 -0.21
C ASP A 112 8.55 -4.02 1.06
N GLU A 113 8.58 -2.93 1.85
CA GLU A 113 9.40 -2.82 3.05
C GLU A 113 9.11 -3.94 4.06
N ARG A 114 7.83 -4.24 4.27
CA ARG A 114 7.38 -5.22 5.26
C ARG A 114 7.14 -6.62 4.68
N GLY A 115 7.30 -6.81 3.38
CA GLY A 115 7.00 -8.06 2.70
C GLY A 115 5.50 -8.42 2.75
N GLU A 116 4.61 -7.43 2.62
CA GLU A 116 3.16 -7.65 2.72
C GLU A 116 2.48 -7.75 1.36
N ILE A 117 3.04 -7.10 0.33
CA ILE A 117 2.48 -7.15 -1.03
C ILE A 117 2.87 -8.46 -1.71
N ALA A 118 4.17 -8.68 -1.91
CA ALA A 118 4.70 -9.84 -2.63
C ALA A 118 4.98 -11.04 -1.73
N ALA A 119 5.08 -10.81 -0.41
CA ALA A 119 5.41 -11.83 0.59
C ALA A 119 6.69 -12.61 0.25
N SER A 120 7.71 -11.92 -0.28
CA SER A 120 8.91 -12.55 -0.81
C SER A 120 9.63 -13.43 0.22
N SER A 121 10.08 -14.60 -0.22
CA SER A 121 10.89 -15.54 0.55
C SER A 121 11.98 -16.10 -0.33
N GLY A 122 13.22 -16.10 0.17
CA GLY A 122 14.36 -16.57 -0.62
C GLY A 122 14.58 -15.80 -1.92
N GLY A 123 14.19 -14.53 -1.98
CA GLY A 123 14.29 -13.67 -3.17
C GLY A 123 13.16 -13.85 -4.18
N CYS A 124 12.20 -14.74 -3.93
CA CYS A 124 11.06 -14.98 -4.82
C CYS A 124 9.76 -14.50 -4.21
N PRO A 125 8.91 -13.76 -4.96
CA PRO A 125 7.54 -13.49 -4.57
C PRO A 125 6.79 -14.79 -4.28
N GLN A 126 6.03 -14.82 -3.20
CA GLN A 126 5.19 -15.97 -2.83
C GLN A 126 3.71 -15.71 -3.16
N CYS A 127 3.36 -14.46 -3.42
CA CYS A 127 2.07 -14.05 -3.94
C CYS A 127 2.19 -13.70 -5.42
N ASP A 128 1.10 -13.87 -6.17
CA ASP A 128 1.06 -13.50 -7.59
C ASP A 128 1.01 -11.97 -7.73
N VAL A 129 2.13 -11.40 -8.11
CA VAL A 129 2.32 -9.97 -8.43
C VAL A 129 2.59 -9.75 -9.92
N GLY A 130 2.31 -10.76 -10.76
CA GLY A 130 2.59 -10.74 -12.20
C GLY A 130 4.10 -10.67 -12.48
N PHE A 131 4.47 -9.84 -13.46
CA PHE A 131 5.86 -9.62 -13.86
C PHE A 131 6.48 -8.38 -13.20
N SER A 132 6.07 -8.07 -11.96
CA SER A 132 6.61 -6.92 -11.22
C SER A 132 7.99 -7.20 -10.66
N ASP A 133 8.88 -6.19 -10.71
CA ASP A 133 10.14 -6.21 -9.98
C ASP A 133 9.89 -5.88 -8.51
N VAL A 134 10.43 -6.67 -7.58
CA VAL A 134 10.15 -6.52 -6.14
C VAL A 134 11.40 -6.17 -5.35
N LEU A 135 11.38 -5.04 -4.66
CA LEU A 135 12.38 -4.60 -3.70
C LEU A 135 11.86 -4.87 -2.28
N THR A 136 12.28 -5.98 -1.68
CA THR A 136 11.81 -6.41 -0.35
C THR A 136 12.78 -5.98 0.74
N GLY A 137 12.24 -5.47 1.88
CA GLY A 137 13.02 -5.13 3.07
C GLY A 137 13.80 -3.80 2.95
N TYR A 138 13.63 -3.06 1.87
CA TYR A 138 14.17 -1.70 1.74
C TYR A 138 13.28 -0.72 2.52
N PRO A 139 13.86 0.22 3.28
CA PRO A 139 13.12 1.42 3.69
C PRO A 139 12.53 2.09 2.45
N LYS A 140 11.28 2.54 2.51
CA LYS A 140 10.53 2.96 1.31
C LYS A 140 11.22 4.08 0.52
N ASP A 141 11.76 5.08 1.21
CA ASP A 141 12.47 6.19 0.57
C ASP A 141 13.73 5.73 -0.19
N VAL A 142 14.46 4.76 0.35
CA VAL A 142 15.62 4.13 -0.30
C VAL A 142 15.18 3.24 -1.45
N GLY A 143 14.14 2.42 -1.24
CA GLY A 143 13.60 1.52 -2.24
C GLY A 143 13.05 2.25 -3.45
N ILE A 144 12.30 3.34 -3.26
CA ILE A 144 11.79 4.20 -4.34
C ILE A 144 12.96 4.77 -5.15
N LEU A 145 13.96 5.34 -4.49
CA LEU A 145 15.13 5.89 -5.17
C LEU A 145 15.90 4.81 -5.96
N THR A 146 16.04 3.61 -5.39
CA THR A 146 16.67 2.47 -6.05
C THR A 146 15.88 2.04 -7.28
N ALA A 147 14.56 1.89 -7.17
CA ALA A 147 13.69 1.55 -8.29
C ALA A 147 13.83 2.55 -9.45
N LEU A 148 13.76 3.84 -9.13
CA LEU A 148 13.88 4.92 -10.13
C LEU A 148 15.21 4.86 -10.89
N ARG A 149 16.30 4.55 -10.20
CA ARG A 149 17.65 4.53 -10.80
C ARG A 149 17.98 3.26 -11.58
N THR A 150 17.39 2.12 -11.21
CA THR A 150 17.85 0.81 -11.69
C THR A 150 16.83 0.05 -12.52
N LEU A 151 15.51 0.25 -12.29
CA LEU A 151 14.47 -0.59 -12.90
C LEU A 151 13.71 0.12 -14.02
N SER A 152 13.89 1.44 -14.21
CA SER A 152 13.16 2.24 -15.19
C SER A 152 11.64 1.96 -15.18
N PRO A 153 10.98 2.02 -14.02
CA PRO A 153 9.58 1.65 -13.89
C PRO A 153 8.68 2.70 -14.54
N GLN A 154 7.51 2.26 -15.00
CA GLN A 154 6.40 3.16 -15.39
C GLN A 154 5.46 3.39 -14.21
N ILE A 155 5.43 2.43 -13.28
CA ILE A 155 4.61 2.47 -12.07
C ILE A 155 5.45 1.96 -10.90
N ILE A 156 5.39 2.66 -9.77
CA ILE A 156 5.88 2.17 -8.49
C ILE A 156 4.70 1.97 -7.54
N ILE A 157 4.66 0.81 -6.89
CA ILE A 157 3.65 0.43 -5.90
C ILE A 157 4.29 0.41 -4.51
N CYS A 158 3.71 1.15 -3.56
CA CYS A 158 4.15 1.18 -2.17
C CYS A 158 2.97 1.04 -1.22
N ASP A 159 3.10 0.21 -0.19
CA ASP A 159 2.09 0.12 0.88
C ASP A 159 2.42 1.06 2.05
N GLU A 160 1.39 1.56 2.71
CA GLU A 160 1.45 2.34 3.96
C GLU A 160 2.42 3.54 3.93
N ILE A 161 2.11 4.57 3.14
CA ILE A 161 2.86 5.82 3.21
C ILE A 161 2.55 6.54 4.53
N GLY A 162 3.59 6.71 5.35
CA GLY A 162 3.43 7.20 6.72
C GLY A 162 4.25 8.44 7.09
N ASN A 163 5.29 8.78 6.31
CA ASN A 163 6.18 9.89 6.66
C ASN A 163 6.53 10.80 5.47
N LEU A 164 7.02 11.99 5.78
CA LEU A 164 7.33 13.03 4.79
C LEU A 164 8.54 12.69 3.90
N SER A 165 9.48 11.86 4.36
CA SER A 165 10.62 11.46 3.52
C SER A 165 10.18 10.54 2.38
N GLU A 166 9.24 9.64 2.64
CA GLU A 166 8.61 8.79 1.63
C GLU A 166 7.83 9.63 0.62
N THR A 167 7.01 10.57 1.10
CA THR A 167 6.26 11.51 0.26
C THR A 167 7.17 12.28 -0.68
N LYS A 168 8.27 12.83 -0.17
CA LYS A 168 9.25 13.56 -0.99
C LYS A 168 9.80 12.70 -2.12
N ARG A 169 10.15 11.44 -1.85
CA ARG A 169 10.65 10.51 -2.89
C ARG A 169 9.60 10.17 -3.94
N ILE A 170 8.35 10.03 -3.52
CA ILE A 170 7.22 9.83 -4.45
C ILE A 170 7.11 11.03 -5.40
N LEU A 171 7.12 12.25 -4.87
CA LEU A 171 7.01 13.47 -5.67
C LEU A 171 8.21 13.65 -6.62
N GLU A 172 9.44 13.32 -6.20
CA GLU A 172 10.62 13.29 -7.07
C GLU A 172 10.45 12.31 -8.23
N GLY A 173 9.93 11.10 -7.96
CA GLY A 173 9.65 10.09 -8.98
C GLY A 173 8.56 10.52 -9.97
N MET A 174 7.49 11.13 -9.47
CA MET A 174 6.40 11.64 -10.31
C MET A 174 6.87 12.77 -11.23
N ASN A 175 7.74 13.64 -10.76
CA ASN A 175 8.37 14.67 -11.60
C ASN A 175 9.24 14.06 -12.71
N SER A 176 9.68 12.81 -12.55
CA SER A 176 10.40 12.04 -13.58
C SER A 176 9.46 11.24 -14.49
N GLY A 177 8.15 11.42 -14.41
CA GLY A 177 7.15 10.78 -15.25
C GLY A 177 6.73 9.38 -14.80
N VAL A 178 7.08 8.95 -13.58
CA VAL A 178 6.67 7.66 -13.02
C VAL A 178 5.36 7.81 -12.26
N ASN A 179 4.43 6.88 -12.48
CA ASN A 179 3.17 6.84 -11.72
C ASN A 179 3.35 6.08 -10.40
N PHE A 180 2.55 6.44 -9.41
CA PHE A 180 2.57 5.80 -8.10
C PHE A 180 1.19 5.29 -7.70
N LEU A 181 1.15 4.07 -7.19
CA LEU A 181 0.00 3.50 -6.51
C LEU A 181 0.40 3.30 -5.04
N VAL A 182 -0.22 4.05 -4.17
CA VAL A 182 0.16 4.08 -2.75
C VAL A 182 -1.04 3.83 -1.87
N SER A 183 -0.80 3.21 -0.70
CA SER A 183 -1.86 3.14 0.30
C SER A 183 -1.58 4.06 1.49
N VAL A 184 -2.67 4.50 2.11
CA VAL A 184 -2.65 5.33 3.32
C VAL A 184 -3.69 4.80 4.30
N HIS A 185 -3.31 4.68 5.57
CA HIS A 185 -4.27 4.40 6.62
C HIS A 185 -5.09 5.64 6.94
N VAL A 186 -6.42 5.48 6.90
CA VAL A 186 -7.38 6.48 7.35
C VAL A 186 -8.37 5.78 8.28
N GLY A 187 -8.54 6.28 9.51
CA GLY A 187 -9.57 5.79 10.42
C GLY A 187 -10.97 6.26 9.99
N LYS A 188 -12.02 5.73 10.63
CA LYS A 188 -13.41 6.10 10.36
C LYS A 188 -13.69 7.59 10.47
N ASP A 189 -13.03 8.25 11.41
CA ASP A 189 -13.28 9.65 11.79
C ASP A 189 -12.12 10.58 11.43
N GLU A 190 -11.05 10.05 10.80
CA GLU A 190 -9.90 10.85 10.42
C GLU A 190 -10.06 11.41 9.02
N ASP A 191 -10.01 12.72 8.91
CA ASP A 191 -9.81 13.37 7.62
C ASP A 191 -8.43 12.97 7.07
N LEU A 192 -8.38 12.45 5.85
CA LEU A 192 -7.15 12.10 5.14
C LEU A 192 -6.15 13.28 5.15
N ARG A 193 -6.66 14.51 5.16
CA ARG A 193 -5.87 15.74 5.26
C ARG A 193 -5.25 15.98 6.64
N SER A 194 -5.72 15.32 7.68
CA SER A 194 -5.13 15.44 9.02
C SER A 194 -3.78 14.75 9.14
N ARG A 195 -3.47 13.84 8.22
CA ARG A 195 -2.20 13.11 8.18
C ARG A 195 -1.19 13.86 7.31
N PRO A 196 -0.04 14.32 7.88
CA PRO A 196 0.90 15.18 7.15
C PRO A 196 1.37 14.60 5.82
N ALA A 197 1.73 13.31 5.79
CA ALA A 197 2.19 12.64 4.55
C ALA A 197 1.08 12.59 3.49
N ALA A 198 -0.14 12.25 3.86
CA ALA A 198 -1.28 12.20 2.95
C ALA A 198 -1.70 13.59 2.48
N ALA A 199 -1.69 14.57 3.38
CA ALA A 199 -1.99 15.96 3.07
C ALA A 199 -1.02 16.52 2.01
N GLU A 200 0.28 16.21 2.13
CA GLU A 200 1.28 16.64 1.16
C GLU A 200 1.08 15.95 -0.20
N LEU A 201 0.78 14.65 -0.23
CA LEU A 201 0.44 13.94 -1.47
C LEU A 201 -0.77 14.56 -2.16
N LEU A 202 -1.83 14.86 -1.41
CA LEU A 202 -3.03 15.52 -1.93
C LEU A 202 -2.73 16.95 -2.41
N ALA A 203 -1.97 17.73 -1.63
CA ALA A 203 -1.64 19.11 -1.97
C ALA A 203 -0.74 19.22 -3.22
N SER A 204 0.01 18.18 -3.53
CA SER A 204 0.93 18.16 -4.68
C SER A 204 0.22 18.28 -6.04
N GLY A 205 -1.05 17.90 -6.13
CA GLY A 205 -1.82 17.95 -7.37
C GLY A 205 -1.45 16.89 -8.42
N VAL A 206 -0.55 15.96 -8.09
CA VAL A 206 -0.02 14.98 -9.06
C VAL A 206 -0.77 13.64 -9.04
N PHE A 207 -1.49 13.33 -7.97
CA PHE A 207 -2.38 12.18 -7.91
C PHE A 207 -3.71 12.48 -8.61
N SER A 208 -4.19 11.54 -9.40
CA SER A 208 -5.42 11.72 -10.18
C SER A 208 -6.62 11.09 -9.52
N LYS A 209 -6.44 9.98 -8.82
CA LYS A 209 -7.55 9.19 -8.25
C LYS A 209 -7.33 8.90 -6.77
N LEU A 210 -8.44 8.87 -6.03
CA LEU A 210 -8.50 8.41 -4.65
C LEU A 210 -9.54 7.30 -4.58
N VAL A 211 -9.13 6.12 -4.14
CA VAL A 211 -10.01 4.99 -3.84
C VAL A 211 -10.15 4.91 -2.33
N MET A 212 -11.37 5.13 -1.84
CA MET A 212 -11.71 4.99 -0.41
C MET A 212 -12.30 3.61 -0.17
N LEU A 213 -11.72 2.87 0.77
CA LEU A 213 -12.24 1.59 1.21
C LEU A 213 -13.12 1.75 2.44
N GLY A 214 -14.16 0.92 2.53
CA GLY A 214 -15.07 0.83 3.66
C GLY A 214 -14.48 0.06 4.84
N GLU A 215 -15.35 -0.29 5.78
CA GLU A 215 -14.97 -1.02 7.00
C GLU A 215 -14.74 -2.50 6.77
N PHE A 216 -15.45 -3.06 5.80
CA PHE A 216 -15.32 -4.48 5.46
C PHE A 216 -14.24 -4.70 4.42
N PRO A 217 -13.51 -5.83 4.50
CA PRO A 217 -12.46 -6.16 3.54
C PRO A 217 -13.01 -6.18 2.10
N GLY A 218 -12.40 -5.37 1.23
CA GLY A 218 -12.78 -5.29 -0.18
C GLY A 218 -13.96 -4.36 -0.50
N GLU A 219 -14.62 -3.81 0.51
CA GLU A 219 -15.68 -2.84 0.30
C GLU A 219 -15.09 -1.52 -0.22
N THR A 220 -15.62 -1.03 -1.35
CA THR A 220 -15.27 0.28 -1.89
C THR A 220 -16.29 1.31 -1.47
N ALA A 221 -15.89 2.25 -0.60
CA ALA A 221 -16.74 3.34 -0.15
C ALA A 221 -16.89 4.45 -1.21
N GLY A 222 -15.89 4.61 -2.08
CA GLY A 222 -15.96 5.56 -3.18
C GLY A 222 -14.68 5.67 -3.99
N ILE A 223 -14.82 6.14 -5.23
CA ILE A 223 -13.71 6.46 -6.14
C ILE A 223 -13.87 7.92 -6.55
N TYR A 224 -12.85 8.75 -6.28
CA TYR A 224 -12.90 10.18 -6.50
C TYR A 224 -11.84 10.60 -7.50
N ASP A 225 -12.22 11.48 -8.43
CA ASP A 225 -11.27 12.23 -9.24
C ASP A 225 -10.72 13.40 -8.42
N LEU A 226 -9.43 13.35 -8.12
CA LEU A 226 -8.82 14.38 -7.29
C LEU A 226 -8.75 15.74 -7.97
N LYS A 227 -8.69 15.77 -9.31
CA LYS A 227 -8.66 17.01 -10.07
C LYS A 227 -9.99 17.74 -9.96
N GLU A 228 -11.10 17.03 -10.01
CA GLU A 228 -12.43 17.62 -9.91
C GLU A 228 -12.81 17.96 -8.47
N HIS A 229 -12.54 17.08 -7.52
CA HIS A 229 -13.01 17.20 -6.14
C HIS A 229 -12.09 18.01 -5.22
N PHE A 230 -10.78 17.94 -5.42
CA PHE A 230 -9.83 18.55 -4.49
C PHE A 230 -9.10 19.76 -5.07
N TYR A 231 -8.85 19.79 -6.38
CA TYR A 231 -8.06 20.86 -7.00
C TYR A 231 -8.92 21.94 -7.67
N ALA A 232 -10.15 21.62 -8.10
CA ALA A 232 -11.06 22.61 -8.68
C ALA A 232 -11.46 23.71 -7.67
N ASN A 233 -11.61 23.35 -6.39
CA ASN A 233 -11.95 24.28 -5.33
C ASN A 233 -10.78 25.16 -4.85
N ASP A 234 -9.54 24.82 -5.18
CA ASP A 234 -8.34 25.59 -4.78
C ASP A 234 -7.97 26.67 -5.80
N ARG A 235 -8.48 26.60 -7.02
CA ARG A 235 -8.27 27.62 -8.07
C ARG A 235 -9.10 28.88 -7.89
N SER A 236 -10.01 28.94 -6.93
CA SER A 236 -10.86 30.10 -6.64
C SER A 236 -10.29 31.06 -5.59
N ARG A 237 -9.05 30.93 -5.17
CA ARG A 237 -8.39 31.86 -4.25
C ARG A 237 -7.41 32.76 -5.01
N PRO A 238 -7.74 34.05 -5.17
CA PRO A 238 -6.73 35.06 -5.35
C PRO A 238 -6.07 35.31 -4.00
N ASP A 239 -4.73 35.21 -4.01
CA ASP A 239 -3.79 35.74 -3.04
C ASP A 239 -4.02 35.57 -1.51
N GLY A 240 -3.18 34.72 -0.93
CA GLY A 240 -2.60 34.95 0.40
C GLY A 240 -3.44 34.55 1.61
N VAL A 241 -2.78 33.83 2.50
CA VAL A 241 -3.08 33.57 3.91
C VAL A 241 -4.02 32.41 4.23
N GLY A 242 -3.42 31.45 4.93
CA GLY A 242 -4.06 30.23 5.40
C GLY A 242 -5.34 30.43 6.22
N ALA A 243 -6.33 29.69 5.82
CA ALA A 243 -7.47 29.37 6.69
C ALA A 243 -7.83 27.90 6.45
N ALA A 244 -7.82 27.14 7.53
CA ALA A 244 -8.22 25.74 7.55
C ALA A 244 -9.65 25.59 7.03
N ALA A 245 -9.81 25.16 5.79
CA ALA A 245 -11.11 24.80 5.24
C ALA A 245 -11.47 23.41 5.76
N ARG A 246 -12.39 23.36 6.72
CA ARG A 246 -13.07 22.15 7.14
C ARG A 246 -14.03 21.72 6.03
N GLY A 247 -13.56 20.95 5.08
CA GLY A 247 -14.40 20.25 4.12
C GLY A 247 -14.62 18.82 4.61
N ARG A 248 -15.81 18.52 5.11
CA ARG A 248 -16.25 17.13 5.32
C ARG A 248 -16.33 16.47 3.95
N ILE A 249 -15.77 15.27 3.82
CA ILE A 249 -16.04 14.39 2.69
C ILE A 249 -17.49 13.93 2.89
N CYS A 250 -18.45 14.63 2.27
CA CYS A 250 -19.83 14.19 2.26
C CYS A 250 -19.96 13.10 1.21
N GLY A 251 -20.03 11.85 1.66
CA GLY A 251 -20.32 10.71 0.78
C GLY A 251 -21.73 10.85 0.20
N ALA A 252 -21.82 10.90 -1.11
CA ALA A 252 -23.07 10.62 -1.78
C ALA A 252 -23.26 9.10 -1.74
N TYR A 253 -24.02 8.62 -0.76
CA TYR A 253 -24.55 7.27 -0.76
C TYR A 253 -25.52 7.16 -1.95
N ALA A 254 -25.14 6.42 -2.97
CA ALA A 254 -26.13 5.89 -3.91
C ALA A 254 -26.90 4.79 -3.17
N GLU A 255 -28.17 5.06 -2.85
CA GLU A 255 -29.07 4.04 -2.32
C GLU A 255 -29.17 2.89 -3.31
N PRO A 256 -29.08 1.60 -2.87
CA PRO A 256 -29.37 0.47 -3.73
C PRO A 256 -30.85 0.53 -4.12
N ALA A 257 -31.10 0.43 -5.43
CA ALA A 257 -32.44 0.36 -5.98
C ALA A 257 -33.21 -0.80 -5.33
N ARG A 258 -34.33 -0.49 -4.66
CA ARG A 258 -35.30 -1.50 -4.19
C ARG A 258 -35.99 -2.08 -5.41
N GLU A 259 -35.88 -3.37 -5.61
CA GLU A 259 -36.74 -4.11 -6.55
C GLU A 259 -38.21 -3.99 -6.09
N PRO A 260 -39.13 -3.74 -7.02
CA PRO A 260 -40.56 -3.80 -6.70
C PRO A 260 -41.04 -5.25 -6.59
N ALA A 261 -41.95 -5.43 -5.65
CA ALA A 261 -42.60 -6.71 -5.31
C ALA A 261 -43.40 -7.30 -6.47
#